data_d54c308fa6e5f3ba8a7b36d1ac79b5d3
#
_entry.id   d54c308fa6e5f3ba8a7b36d1ac79b5d3
#
_cell.length_a   1.000
_cell.length_b   1.000
_cell.length_c   1.000
_cell.angle_alpha   90.00
_cell.angle_beta   90.00
_cell.angle_gamma   90.00
#
_symmetry.space_group_name_H-M   'P 1'
#
loop_
_entity.id
_entity.type
_entity.pdbx_description
1 polymer ?
#
loop_
_entity_poly.entity_id
_entity_poly.type
_entity_poly.pdbx_seq_one_letter_code
_entity_poly.pdbx_strand_id
1 'polypeptide(L)'
;EGSTVELYAGYGKNIVTALATINGSAVGILATEKAALCHKCTAKAARFVRLCDAYSIPVVTIVNTEGFGKSEGDDQAGGIRQAARMAGVYAEATTVKVAVLAGEAVGPAYTVFAACADWRVAVQGCTVAPLAPEAAVTVLYKDEIFASDNIVNATKAKAAAYAKEVCSANAAVANGAADAIADAATARGAVAQA
;
A
#
# COMPACT_ATOMS: atom_id res chain seq x y z
N GLU A 1 9.51 22.15 -5.63
CA GLU A 1 8.08 22.46 -5.81
C GLU A 1 7.81 22.71 -7.30
N GLY A 2 6.66 22.22 -7.81
CA GLY A 2 6.25 22.43 -9.20
C GLY A 2 6.84 21.46 -10.24
N SER A 3 7.58 20.42 -9.84
CA SER A 3 8.13 19.41 -10.78
C SER A 3 7.17 18.27 -11.10
N THR A 4 5.98 18.24 -10.51
CA THR A 4 5.05 17.11 -10.64
C THR A 4 4.17 17.27 -11.87
N VAL A 5 4.17 16.24 -12.73
CA VAL A 5 3.29 16.13 -13.90
C VAL A 5 2.42 14.90 -13.73
N GLU A 6 1.14 15.09 -13.43
CA GLU A 6 0.20 13.98 -13.28
C GLU A 6 -0.16 13.38 -14.64
N LEU A 7 -0.16 12.05 -14.73
CA LEU A 7 -0.57 11.28 -15.91
C LEU A 7 -1.88 10.55 -15.61
N TYR A 8 -2.77 10.53 -16.59
CA TYR A 8 -4.05 9.80 -16.53
C TYR A 8 -5.00 10.25 -15.40
N ALA A 9 -4.99 11.53 -15.00
CA ALA A 9 -5.80 12.07 -13.90
C ALA A 9 -7.31 11.73 -14.00
N GLY A 10 -7.88 11.71 -15.20
CA GLY A 10 -9.29 11.39 -15.44
C GLY A 10 -9.67 9.91 -15.33
N TYR A 11 -8.70 8.99 -15.13
CA TYR A 11 -8.94 7.54 -15.13
C TYR A 11 -8.42 6.91 -13.83
N GLY A 12 -9.22 6.03 -13.20
CA GLY A 12 -8.84 5.34 -11.96
C GLY A 12 -8.48 6.33 -10.85
N LYS A 13 -9.45 7.14 -10.41
CA LYS A 13 -9.23 8.33 -9.58
C LYS A 13 -8.60 8.07 -8.21
N ASN A 14 -8.79 6.86 -7.63
CA ASN A 14 -8.24 6.50 -6.32
C ASN A 14 -6.75 6.08 -6.38
N ILE A 15 -6.09 6.29 -7.53
CA ILE A 15 -4.64 6.19 -7.69
C ILE A 15 -4.16 7.41 -8.47
N VAL A 16 -3.14 8.06 -7.94
CA VAL A 16 -2.39 9.12 -8.60
C VAL A 16 -1.15 8.51 -9.25
N THR A 17 -0.90 8.86 -10.50
CA THR A 17 0.34 8.51 -11.22
C THR A 17 0.96 9.79 -11.76
N ALA A 18 2.20 10.07 -11.42
CA ALA A 18 2.86 11.31 -11.80
C ALA A 18 4.36 11.09 -12.07
N LEU A 19 4.92 11.90 -12.94
CA LEU A 19 6.37 12.09 -13.03
C LEU A 19 6.75 13.28 -12.17
N ALA A 20 7.85 13.15 -11.42
CA ALA A 20 8.34 14.19 -10.53
C ALA A 20 9.86 14.15 -10.44
N THR A 21 10.45 15.08 -9.69
CA THR A 21 11.86 15.04 -9.34
C THR A 21 12.07 14.96 -7.83
N ILE A 22 12.93 14.06 -7.39
CA ILE A 22 13.41 13.96 -6.01
C ILE A 22 14.93 14.13 -6.05
N ASN A 23 15.44 15.12 -5.34
CA ASN A 23 16.88 15.47 -5.32
C ASN A 23 17.52 15.62 -6.73
N GLY A 24 16.76 16.17 -7.68
CA GLY A 24 17.22 16.35 -9.05
C GLY A 24 17.07 15.13 -9.97
N SER A 25 16.76 13.96 -9.44
CA SER A 25 16.53 12.74 -10.22
C SER A 25 15.06 12.59 -10.61
N ALA A 26 14.78 12.22 -11.86
CA ALA A 26 13.42 11.93 -12.31
C ALA A 26 12.90 10.64 -11.68
N VAL A 27 11.67 10.67 -11.15
CA VAL A 27 11.01 9.52 -10.55
C VAL A 27 9.56 9.42 -11.00
N GLY A 28 9.04 8.21 -11.05
CA GLY A 28 7.61 7.94 -11.18
C GLY A 28 6.97 7.83 -9.80
N ILE A 29 5.95 8.60 -9.54
CA ILE A 29 5.15 8.54 -8.31
C ILE A 29 3.87 7.76 -8.58
N LEU A 30 3.65 6.70 -7.80
CA LEU A 30 2.42 5.92 -7.76
C LEU A 30 1.85 6.03 -6.35
N ALA A 31 0.78 6.80 -6.16
CA ALA A 31 0.18 6.99 -4.85
C ALA A 31 -1.25 6.47 -4.81
N THR A 32 -1.59 5.65 -3.82
CA THR A 32 -2.96 5.23 -3.56
C THR A 32 -3.64 6.23 -2.63
N GLU A 33 -4.90 6.53 -2.89
CA GLU A 33 -5.72 7.30 -1.96
C GLU A 33 -6.38 6.37 -0.92
N LYS A 34 -6.75 6.93 0.24
CA LYS A 34 -7.46 6.21 1.29
C LYS A 34 -8.91 5.91 0.84
N ALA A 35 -9.02 4.98 -0.09
CA ALA A 35 -10.28 4.51 -0.67
C ALA A 35 -10.06 3.11 -1.26
N ALA A 36 -11.16 2.39 -1.54
CA ALA A 36 -11.09 1.11 -2.22
C ALA A 36 -10.66 1.28 -3.69
N LEU A 37 -9.75 0.43 -4.13
CA LEU A 37 -9.19 0.46 -5.48
C LEU A 37 -10.04 -0.37 -6.44
N CYS A 38 -10.54 0.25 -7.49
CA CYS A 38 -11.28 -0.42 -8.55
C CYS A 38 -10.34 -1.02 -9.62
N HIS A 39 -10.88 -1.85 -10.50
CA HIS A 39 -10.16 -2.44 -11.62
C HIS A 39 -9.44 -1.40 -12.51
N LYS A 40 -10.01 -0.20 -12.68
CA LYS A 40 -9.39 0.90 -13.44
C LYS A 40 -8.15 1.45 -12.72
N CYS A 41 -8.19 1.52 -11.40
CA CYS A 41 -7.07 1.99 -10.58
C CYS A 41 -5.84 1.11 -10.75
N THR A 42 -6.01 -0.20 -10.61
CA THR A 42 -4.93 -1.17 -10.77
C THR A 42 -4.43 -1.28 -12.22
N ALA A 43 -5.33 -1.16 -13.21
CA ALA A 43 -4.94 -1.11 -14.61
C ALA A 43 -4.08 0.13 -14.94
N LYS A 44 -4.45 1.30 -14.39
CA LYS A 44 -3.67 2.55 -14.49
C LYS A 44 -2.28 2.38 -13.87
N ALA A 45 -2.22 1.83 -12.65
CA ALA A 45 -0.97 1.58 -11.94
C ALA A 45 -0.03 0.66 -12.75
N ALA A 46 -0.53 -0.49 -13.22
CA ALA A 46 0.25 -1.43 -14.02
C ALA A 46 0.80 -0.81 -15.31
N ARG A 47 -0.01 0.01 -15.99
CA ARG A 47 0.42 0.72 -17.19
C ARG A 47 1.52 1.73 -16.87
N PHE A 48 1.38 2.47 -15.77
CA PHE A 48 2.35 3.48 -15.34
C PHE A 48 3.69 2.85 -14.94
N VAL A 49 3.68 1.75 -14.18
CA VAL A 49 4.91 1.04 -13.81
C VAL A 49 5.66 0.55 -15.05
N ARG A 50 4.95 -0.03 -16.03
CA ARG A 50 5.57 -0.43 -17.31
C ARG A 50 6.16 0.73 -18.08
N LEU A 51 5.51 1.90 -18.04
CA LEU A 51 6.07 3.11 -18.65
C LEU A 51 7.37 3.50 -17.96
N CYS A 52 7.40 3.56 -16.65
CA CYS A 52 8.60 3.89 -15.89
C CYS A 52 9.73 2.89 -16.13
N ASP A 53 9.41 1.60 -16.12
CA ASP A 53 10.37 0.53 -16.37
C ASP A 53 10.99 0.62 -17.77
N ALA A 54 10.17 0.87 -18.81
CA ALA A 54 10.63 1.02 -20.18
C ALA A 54 11.63 2.18 -20.40
N TYR A 55 11.56 3.20 -19.54
CA TYR A 55 12.46 4.35 -19.57
C TYR A 55 13.48 4.35 -18.42
N SER A 56 13.60 3.26 -17.67
CA SER A 56 14.46 3.14 -16.49
C SER A 56 14.26 4.25 -15.46
N ILE A 57 13.02 4.69 -15.29
CA ILE A 57 12.62 5.70 -14.29
C ILE A 57 12.31 4.97 -12.99
N PRO A 58 13.00 5.26 -11.86
CA PRO A 58 12.68 4.69 -10.55
C PRO A 58 11.24 4.98 -10.14
N VAL A 59 10.58 4.02 -9.49
CA VAL A 59 9.20 4.14 -9.05
C VAL A 59 9.12 4.27 -7.54
N VAL A 60 8.49 5.34 -7.07
CA VAL A 60 8.13 5.53 -5.65
C VAL A 60 6.64 5.26 -5.49
N THR A 61 6.32 4.20 -4.78
CA THR A 61 4.94 3.80 -4.49
C THR A 61 4.53 4.24 -3.09
N ILE A 62 3.52 5.08 -2.97
CA ILE A 62 2.98 5.53 -1.67
C ILE A 62 1.69 4.77 -1.41
N VAL A 63 1.69 3.93 -0.36
CA VAL A 63 0.59 3.03 -0.04
C VAL A 63 -0.21 3.56 1.14
N ASN A 64 -1.48 3.87 0.89
CA ASN A 64 -2.48 4.19 1.90
C ASN A 64 -3.87 3.89 1.31
N THR A 65 -4.39 2.67 1.49
CA THR A 65 -5.64 2.26 0.85
C THR A 65 -6.43 1.27 1.70
N GLU A 66 -7.75 1.33 1.61
CA GLU A 66 -8.68 0.35 2.21
C GLU A 66 -8.62 -1.02 1.53
N GLY A 67 -7.79 -1.16 0.49
CA GLY A 67 -7.67 -2.38 -0.30
C GLY A 67 -8.43 -2.31 -1.61
N PHE A 68 -8.79 -3.48 -2.15
CA PHE A 68 -9.49 -3.58 -3.44
C PHE A 68 -11.00 -3.55 -3.24
N GLY A 69 -11.72 -3.04 -4.24
CA GLY A 69 -13.18 -3.06 -4.30
C GLY A 69 -13.72 -4.48 -4.15
N LYS A 70 -14.80 -4.61 -3.37
CA LYS A 70 -15.42 -5.90 -3.02
C LYS A 70 -16.84 -6.01 -3.55
N SER A 71 -17.20 -5.16 -4.50
CA SER A 71 -18.53 -5.19 -5.13
C SER A 71 -18.61 -6.25 -6.23
N GLU A 72 -19.80 -6.78 -6.47
CA GLU A 72 -20.05 -7.66 -7.61
C GLU A 72 -19.63 -7.01 -8.94
N GLY A 73 -19.86 -5.70 -9.08
CA GLY A 73 -19.45 -4.94 -10.25
C GLY A 73 -17.92 -4.89 -10.44
N ASP A 74 -17.15 -4.83 -9.38
CA ASP A 74 -15.68 -4.89 -9.45
C ASP A 74 -15.21 -6.29 -9.86
N ASP A 75 -15.85 -7.35 -9.35
CA ASP A 75 -15.53 -8.72 -9.69
C ASP A 75 -15.84 -9.02 -11.17
N GLN A 76 -17.03 -8.63 -11.64
CA GLN A 76 -17.45 -8.77 -13.05
C GLN A 76 -16.53 -7.97 -13.98
N ALA A 77 -16.08 -6.80 -13.56
CA ALA A 77 -15.12 -5.98 -14.31
C ALA A 77 -13.67 -6.52 -14.27
N GLY A 78 -13.43 -7.62 -13.56
CA GLY A 78 -12.15 -8.31 -13.46
C GLY A 78 -11.18 -7.66 -12.49
N GLY A 79 -11.66 -7.15 -11.35
CA GLY A 79 -10.85 -6.53 -10.30
C GLY A 79 -9.68 -7.37 -9.85
N ILE A 80 -9.93 -8.65 -9.52
CA ILE A 80 -8.90 -9.63 -9.10
C ILE A 80 -7.85 -9.81 -10.20
N ARG A 81 -8.28 -9.93 -11.46
CA ARG A 81 -7.35 -10.08 -12.61
C ARG A 81 -6.44 -8.87 -12.78
N GLN A 82 -6.98 -7.66 -12.59
CA GLN A 82 -6.17 -6.44 -12.68
C GLN A 82 -5.22 -6.29 -11.49
N ALA A 83 -5.63 -6.72 -10.29
CA ALA A 83 -4.76 -6.76 -9.12
C ALA A 83 -3.58 -7.75 -9.32
N ALA A 84 -3.87 -8.95 -9.80
CA ALA A 84 -2.84 -9.94 -10.13
C ALA A 84 -1.89 -9.45 -11.24
N ARG A 85 -2.44 -8.79 -12.28
CA ARG A 85 -1.63 -8.17 -13.32
C ARG A 85 -0.71 -7.08 -12.78
N MET A 86 -1.20 -6.24 -11.86
CA MET A 86 -0.37 -5.21 -11.23
C MET A 86 0.75 -5.83 -10.40
N ALA A 87 0.45 -6.87 -9.61
CA ALA A 87 1.46 -7.60 -8.84
C ALA A 87 2.55 -8.18 -9.75
N GLY A 88 2.17 -8.83 -10.86
CA GLY A 88 3.13 -9.37 -11.83
C GLY A 88 3.99 -8.27 -12.46
N VAL A 89 3.37 -7.19 -12.94
CA VAL A 89 4.10 -6.05 -13.53
C VAL A 89 5.09 -5.43 -12.54
N TYR A 90 4.68 -5.30 -11.27
CA TYR A 90 5.54 -4.72 -10.24
C TYR A 90 6.71 -5.65 -9.88
N ALA A 91 6.47 -6.96 -9.88
CA ALA A 91 7.52 -7.95 -9.64
C ALA A 91 8.52 -8.07 -10.81
N GLU A 92 8.02 -7.98 -12.06
CA GLU A 92 8.83 -8.08 -13.28
C GLU A 92 9.65 -6.82 -13.58
N ALA A 93 9.20 -5.65 -13.08
CA ALA A 93 9.88 -4.38 -13.35
C ALA A 93 11.33 -4.39 -12.84
N THR A 94 12.26 -4.01 -13.69
CA THR A 94 13.69 -4.01 -13.44
C THR A 94 14.22 -2.69 -12.91
N THR A 95 13.45 -1.61 -13.04
CA THR A 95 13.78 -0.31 -12.46
C THR A 95 13.69 -0.34 -10.94
N VAL A 96 14.41 0.54 -10.26
CA VAL A 96 14.37 0.66 -8.79
C VAL A 96 12.96 0.99 -8.32
N LYS A 97 12.51 0.28 -7.29
CA LYS A 97 11.18 0.42 -6.68
C LYS A 97 11.30 0.69 -5.19
N VAL A 98 10.82 1.83 -4.74
CA VAL A 98 10.75 2.18 -3.32
C VAL A 98 9.29 2.27 -2.91
N ALA A 99 8.91 1.57 -1.85
CA ALA A 99 7.56 1.65 -1.29
C ALA A 99 7.54 2.45 0.02
N VAL A 100 6.63 3.40 0.12
CA VAL A 100 6.35 4.19 1.32
C VAL A 100 5.01 3.75 1.88
N LEU A 101 5.01 3.09 3.03
CA LEU A 101 3.81 2.65 3.74
C LEU A 101 3.29 3.81 4.57
N ALA A 102 2.49 4.70 3.95
CA ALA A 102 2.08 5.98 4.53
C ALA A 102 0.82 5.89 5.40
N GLY A 103 0.08 4.79 5.33
CA GLY A 103 -1.14 4.57 6.07
C GLY A 103 -1.53 3.11 6.10
N GLU A 104 -2.71 2.76 5.62
CA GLU A 104 -3.17 1.37 5.58
C GLU A 104 -2.53 0.62 4.40
N ALA A 105 -1.75 -0.42 4.72
CA ALA A 105 -1.14 -1.36 3.78
C ALA A 105 -1.46 -2.79 4.24
N VAL A 106 -2.71 -3.22 4.04
CA VAL A 106 -3.25 -4.45 4.59
C VAL A 106 -3.49 -5.49 3.50
N GLY A 107 -3.06 -6.71 3.75
CA GLY A 107 -3.31 -7.88 2.91
C GLY A 107 -2.86 -7.69 1.45
N PRO A 108 -3.77 -7.87 0.48
CA PRO A 108 -3.43 -7.75 -0.94
C PRO A 108 -2.87 -6.40 -1.34
N ALA A 109 -3.22 -5.30 -0.63
CA ALA A 109 -2.67 -3.98 -0.93
C ALA A 109 -1.15 -3.93 -0.69
N TYR A 110 -0.68 -4.48 0.43
CA TYR A 110 0.76 -4.64 0.69
C TYR A 110 1.41 -5.54 -0.37
N THR A 111 0.82 -6.69 -0.64
CA THR A 111 1.37 -7.66 -1.60
C THR A 111 1.54 -7.06 -3.01
N VAL A 112 0.53 -6.31 -3.47
CA VAL A 112 0.52 -5.78 -4.84
C VAL A 112 1.43 -4.56 -5.00
N PHE A 113 1.52 -3.70 -3.98
CA PHE A 113 2.16 -2.38 -4.12
C PHE A 113 3.46 -2.22 -3.35
N ALA A 114 3.82 -3.16 -2.47
CA ALA A 114 5.01 -3.01 -1.63
C ALA A 114 5.89 -4.27 -1.52
N ALA A 115 5.32 -5.47 -1.56
CA ALA A 115 6.07 -6.70 -1.27
C ALA A 115 7.30 -6.91 -2.18
N CYS A 116 7.22 -6.51 -3.45
CA CYS A 116 8.30 -6.62 -4.44
C CYS A 116 9.09 -5.32 -4.62
N ALA A 117 8.97 -4.35 -3.70
CA ALA A 117 9.83 -3.18 -3.72
C ALA A 117 11.24 -3.52 -3.22
N ASP A 118 12.24 -2.84 -3.78
CA ASP A 118 13.65 -3.02 -3.41
C ASP A 118 13.94 -2.41 -2.03
N TRP A 119 13.19 -1.37 -1.65
CA TRP A 119 13.26 -0.72 -0.34
C TRP A 119 11.87 -0.28 0.13
N ARG A 120 11.56 -0.53 1.41
CA ARG A 120 10.24 -0.23 2.02
C ARG A 120 10.42 0.63 3.26
N VAL A 121 9.78 1.80 3.25
CA VAL A 121 9.80 2.76 4.37
C VAL A 121 8.43 2.78 5.03
N ALA A 122 8.34 2.40 6.29
CA ALA A 122 7.14 2.51 7.10
C ALA A 122 7.07 3.91 7.75
N VAL A 123 6.00 4.64 7.47
CA VAL A 123 5.76 5.94 8.12
C VAL A 123 5.14 5.70 9.50
N GLN A 124 5.57 6.45 10.50
CA GLN A 124 5.00 6.36 11.85
C GLN A 124 3.48 6.54 11.81
N GLY A 125 2.76 5.59 12.45
CA GLY A 125 1.30 5.55 12.43
C GLY A 125 0.69 4.73 11.30
N CYS A 126 1.48 4.14 10.39
CA CYS A 126 0.96 3.20 9.40
C CYS A 126 0.50 1.88 10.04
N THR A 127 -0.38 1.19 9.32
CA THR A 127 -0.84 -0.16 9.66
C THR A 127 -0.41 -1.12 8.57
N VAL A 128 0.48 -2.05 8.90
CA VAL A 128 0.97 -3.09 7.98
C VAL A 128 0.58 -4.45 8.53
N ALA A 129 -0.27 -5.17 7.81
CA ALA A 129 -0.78 -6.45 8.29
C ALA A 129 -1.18 -7.38 7.13
N PRO A 130 -1.07 -8.71 7.30
CA PRO A 130 -1.57 -9.66 6.32
C PRO A 130 -3.11 -9.70 6.25
N LEU A 131 -3.80 -9.26 7.31
CA LEU A 131 -5.26 -9.22 7.41
C LEU A 131 -5.67 -7.99 8.23
N ALA A 132 -6.85 -7.43 7.97
CA ALA A 132 -7.39 -6.32 8.75
C ALA A 132 -7.45 -6.69 10.25
N PRO A 133 -7.05 -5.79 11.17
CA PRO A 133 -6.99 -6.11 12.59
C PRO A 133 -8.27 -6.72 13.17
N GLU A 134 -9.45 -6.20 12.78
CA GLU A 134 -10.74 -6.72 13.23
C GLU A 134 -10.97 -8.17 12.76
N ALA A 135 -10.59 -8.47 11.52
CA ALA A 135 -10.72 -9.82 10.98
C ALA A 135 -9.69 -10.78 11.63
N ALA A 136 -8.47 -10.31 11.85
CA ALA A 136 -7.42 -11.08 12.49
C ALA A 136 -7.81 -11.50 13.92
N VAL A 137 -8.30 -10.57 14.74
CA VAL A 137 -8.68 -10.87 16.12
C VAL A 137 -9.91 -11.77 16.21
N THR A 138 -10.83 -11.70 15.25
CA THR A 138 -11.99 -12.59 15.19
C THR A 138 -11.58 -14.05 15.01
N VAL A 139 -10.44 -14.30 14.36
CA VAL A 139 -9.88 -15.64 14.20
C VAL A 139 -9.00 -16.03 15.40
N LEU A 140 -8.09 -15.14 15.80
CA LEU A 140 -7.07 -15.42 16.81
C LEU A 140 -7.63 -15.49 18.24
N TYR A 141 -8.61 -14.65 18.57
CA TYR A 141 -9.20 -14.50 19.90
C TYR A 141 -10.68 -14.87 19.94
N LYS A 142 -11.09 -15.79 19.06
CA LYS A 142 -12.48 -16.21 18.88
C LYS A 142 -13.15 -16.52 20.22
N ASP A 143 -12.58 -17.41 21.01
CA ASP A 143 -13.20 -17.92 22.24
C ASP A 143 -13.34 -16.81 23.29
N GLU A 144 -12.36 -15.94 23.44
CA GLU A 144 -12.40 -14.79 24.35
C GLU A 144 -13.45 -13.76 23.94
N ILE A 145 -13.56 -13.49 22.63
CA ILE A 145 -14.52 -12.55 22.08
C ILE A 145 -15.95 -13.06 22.26
N PHE A 146 -16.19 -14.34 21.98
CA PHE A 146 -17.53 -14.95 22.13
C PHE A 146 -17.95 -15.18 23.59
N ALA A 147 -16.99 -15.28 24.53
CA ALA A 147 -17.28 -15.37 25.97
C ALA A 147 -17.61 -13.99 26.59
N SER A 148 -17.43 -12.90 25.87
CA SER A 148 -17.70 -11.54 26.40
C SER A 148 -19.16 -11.17 26.32
N ASP A 149 -19.63 -10.35 27.27
CA ASP A 149 -21.02 -9.82 27.27
C ASP A 149 -21.33 -8.94 26.07
N ASN A 150 -20.31 -8.34 25.43
CA ASN A 150 -20.47 -7.48 24.26
C ASN A 150 -19.39 -7.77 23.21
N ILE A 151 -19.74 -8.66 22.28
CA ILE A 151 -18.86 -9.11 21.19
C ILE A 151 -18.27 -7.94 20.37
N VAL A 152 -19.11 -6.95 20.04
CA VAL A 152 -18.67 -5.82 19.19
C VAL A 152 -17.60 -4.98 19.89
N ASN A 153 -17.82 -4.65 21.17
CA ASN A 153 -16.85 -3.87 21.94
C ASN A 153 -15.59 -4.67 22.22
N ALA A 154 -15.70 -5.96 22.52
CA ALA A 154 -14.56 -6.86 22.72
C ALA A 154 -13.70 -6.95 21.45
N THR A 155 -14.34 -7.13 20.29
CA THR A 155 -13.64 -7.16 18.98
C THR A 155 -12.90 -5.87 18.73
N LYS A 156 -13.54 -4.71 18.91
CA LYS A 156 -12.90 -3.40 18.71
C LYS A 156 -11.71 -3.17 19.64
N ALA A 157 -11.87 -3.50 20.93
CA ALA A 157 -10.80 -3.35 21.91
C ALA A 157 -9.58 -4.25 21.57
N LYS A 158 -9.84 -5.52 21.24
CA LYS A 158 -8.80 -6.46 20.82
C LYS A 158 -8.14 -6.03 19.52
N ALA A 159 -8.92 -5.57 18.52
CA ALA A 159 -8.38 -5.08 17.25
C ALA A 159 -7.47 -3.85 17.43
N ALA A 160 -7.84 -2.92 18.30
CA ALA A 160 -7.01 -1.75 18.60
C ALA A 160 -5.69 -2.13 19.29
N ALA A 161 -5.72 -3.08 20.24
CA ALA A 161 -4.52 -3.61 20.87
C ALA A 161 -3.62 -4.34 19.87
N TYR A 162 -4.20 -5.23 19.08
CA TYR A 162 -3.50 -5.99 18.04
C TYR A 162 -2.87 -5.06 16.98
N ALA A 163 -3.61 -4.05 16.51
CA ALA A 163 -3.09 -3.08 15.56
C ALA A 163 -1.86 -2.34 16.08
N LYS A 164 -1.88 -1.94 17.35
CA LYS A 164 -0.76 -1.23 17.98
C LYS A 164 0.45 -2.13 18.18
N GLU A 165 0.26 -3.38 18.58
CA GLU A 165 1.34 -4.30 18.95
C GLU A 165 1.94 -4.99 17.72
N VAL A 166 1.11 -5.48 16.80
CA VAL A 166 1.50 -6.40 15.72
C VAL A 166 1.53 -5.71 14.34
N CYS A 167 0.71 -4.67 14.13
CA CYS A 167 0.56 -4.04 12.81
C CYS A 167 1.22 -2.66 12.72
N SER A 168 1.96 -2.23 13.74
CA SER A 168 2.63 -0.92 13.77
C SER A 168 3.86 -0.86 12.85
N ALA A 169 4.34 0.35 12.55
CA ALA A 169 5.58 0.56 11.80
C ALA A 169 6.78 -0.17 12.44
N ASN A 170 6.88 -0.16 13.78
CA ASN A 170 7.92 -0.88 14.51
C ASN A 170 7.82 -2.40 14.31
N ALA A 171 6.62 -2.95 14.40
CA ALA A 171 6.39 -4.36 14.15
C ALA A 171 6.70 -4.74 12.68
N ALA A 172 6.36 -3.87 11.72
CA ALA A 172 6.65 -4.08 10.31
C ALA A 172 8.16 -4.20 10.03
N VAL A 173 8.98 -3.38 10.68
CA VAL A 173 10.45 -3.51 10.56
C VAL A 173 10.96 -4.73 11.30
N ALA A 174 10.47 -5.02 12.50
CA ALA A 174 10.90 -6.17 13.28
C ALA A 174 10.63 -7.51 12.58
N ASN A 175 9.55 -7.61 11.80
CA ASN A 175 9.17 -8.81 11.06
C ASN A 175 9.62 -8.81 9.58
N GLY A 176 10.35 -7.78 9.13
CA GLY A 176 10.87 -7.68 7.77
C GLY A 176 9.86 -7.24 6.71
N ALA A 177 8.68 -6.76 7.10
CA ALA A 177 7.71 -6.17 6.18
C ALA A 177 8.09 -4.75 5.73
N ALA A 178 8.97 -4.07 6.47
CA ALA A 178 9.58 -2.82 6.09
C ALA A 178 11.08 -2.81 6.45
N ASP A 179 11.86 -2.00 5.75
CA ASP A 179 13.31 -1.92 5.91
C ASP A 179 13.73 -0.74 6.79
N ALA A 180 12.91 0.30 6.85
CA ALA A 180 13.15 1.50 7.66
C ALA A 180 11.86 2.13 8.18
N ILE A 181 12.01 2.96 9.22
CA ILE A 181 10.92 3.80 9.75
C ILE A 181 11.27 5.26 9.50
N ALA A 182 10.28 6.05 9.12
CA ALA A 182 10.40 7.49 8.98
C ALA A 182 9.15 8.20 9.52
N ASP A 183 9.31 9.44 9.94
CA ASP A 183 8.19 10.33 10.16
C ASP A 183 7.70 10.90 8.82
N ALA A 184 6.47 11.39 8.75
CA ALA A 184 5.93 11.98 7.54
C ALA A 184 6.80 13.12 6.98
N ALA A 185 7.44 13.90 7.86
CA ALA A 185 8.33 14.99 7.49
C ALA A 185 9.67 14.50 6.91
N THR A 186 10.18 13.36 7.33
CA THR A 186 11.48 12.80 6.94
C THR A 186 11.38 11.73 5.85
N ALA A 187 10.17 11.24 5.56
CA ALA A 187 9.93 10.17 4.59
C ALA A 187 10.52 10.49 3.21
N ARG A 188 10.44 11.73 2.74
CA ARG A 188 11.05 12.16 1.48
C ARG A 188 12.57 12.00 1.48
N GLY A 189 13.21 12.32 2.61
CA GLY A 189 14.66 12.15 2.78
C GLY A 189 15.05 10.67 2.76
N ALA A 190 14.27 9.81 3.42
CA ALA A 190 14.48 8.37 3.42
C ALA A 190 14.36 7.76 2.02
N VAL A 191 13.36 8.17 1.24
CA VAL A 191 13.19 7.76 -0.17
C VAL A 191 14.36 8.22 -1.04
N ALA A 192 14.92 9.39 -0.78
CA ALA A 192 16.03 9.94 -1.57
C ALA A 192 17.38 9.28 -1.28
N GLN A 193 17.48 8.49 -0.22
CA GLN A 193 18.67 7.73 0.19
C GLN A 193 18.59 6.26 -0.24
N ALA A 194 17.40 5.76 -0.53
CA ALA A 194 17.14 4.41 -1.05
C ALA A 194 17.47 4.32 -2.55
#